data_55e9bfac499a362123ae46011a759d2b
#
_entry.id   55e9bfac499a362123ae46011a759d2b
#
_cell.length_a   1.000
_cell.length_b   1.000
_cell.length_c   1.000
_cell.angle_alpha   90.00
_cell.angle_beta   90.00
_cell.angle_gamma   90.00
#
_symmetry.space_group_name_H-M   'P 1'
#
loop_
_entity.id
_entity.type
_entity.pdbx_description
1 polymer ?
#
loop_
_entity_poly.entity_id
_entity_poly.type
_entity_poly.pdbx_seq_one_letter_code
_entity_poly.pdbx_strand_id
1 'polypeptide(L)'
;ARLRYPSNSIQHHGVVLIKGERRCVLEPGKHLCEPSVIDMFTPLGVQEEWMAATAACLLLRSADFDQIGGFDEQLAVVFNDVDLCLRLRQLEGSVVVTPFVEIIHHESVSRGKDQSGEALARHQRESGYFRHKHAELFQTGDPLFSQRLHPHSNRFQAKDSAPHSSGPVKTQQISQWKQRGWQPNNNKPLIVMAHFDPSNRLRPDLLNLLESYAEFGDVVLVSASPGLRWHWRTMRRLKQSCRGILIRRNEGYDFGSWMAALHWLKKDLKHIHQLILTNDSFWGPITPLDDLFERIKSSDADIIGLTDDQMYAPHLQSAFLAFQQPVIQSDAFQSFWDQLKSWPRKRDLIKKYEVGLPVLLQQS
;
A
#
# COMPACT_ATOMS: atom_id res chain seq x y z
N ALA A 1 4.66 26.20 -7.25
CA ALA A 1 4.37 25.41 -8.46
C ALA A 1 3.85 24.03 -8.09
N ARG A 2 3.06 23.40 -8.98
CA ARG A 2 2.75 21.98 -8.91
C ARG A 2 3.91 21.16 -9.46
N LEU A 3 4.35 20.16 -8.73
CA LEU A 3 5.40 19.25 -9.21
C LEU A 3 4.78 17.94 -9.72
N ARG A 4 5.37 17.41 -10.79
CA ARG A 4 5.02 16.10 -11.34
C ARG A 4 6.24 15.18 -11.35
N TYR A 5 5.98 13.89 -11.19
CA TYR A 5 6.94 12.85 -11.50
C TYR A 5 7.16 12.74 -13.02
N PRO A 6 8.27 12.13 -13.47
CA PRO A 6 8.44 11.80 -14.90
C PRO A 6 7.31 10.94 -15.49
N SER A 7 6.59 10.20 -14.65
CA SER A 7 5.38 9.44 -15.00
C SER A 7 4.13 10.31 -15.23
N ASN A 8 4.26 11.62 -15.17
CA ASN A 8 3.18 12.60 -15.25
C ASN A 8 2.19 12.60 -14.07
N SER A 9 2.38 11.75 -13.06
CA SER A 9 1.57 11.82 -11.85
C SER A 9 1.99 13.00 -10.96
N ILE A 10 1.06 13.51 -10.15
CA ILE A 10 1.34 14.61 -9.22
C ILE A 10 2.34 14.13 -8.17
N GLN A 11 3.43 14.87 -8.01
CA GLN A 11 4.39 14.67 -6.95
C GLN A 11 4.08 15.53 -5.74
N HIS A 12 3.77 16.81 -5.97
CA HIS A 12 3.49 17.77 -4.92
C HIS A 12 2.48 18.82 -5.37
N HIS A 13 1.52 19.14 -4.49
CA HIS A 13 0.55 20.22 -4.65
C HIS A 13 0.10 20.77 -3.29
N GLY A 14 1.06 21.11 -2.44
CA GLY A 14 0.80 21.61 -1.08
C GLY A 14 0.96 20.55 0.00
N VAL A 15 0.99 21.02 1.23
CA VAL A 15 1.19 20.21 2.43
C VAL A 15 0.12 20.51 3.46
N VAL A 16 -0.47 19.44 4.02
CA VAL A 16 -1.42 19.46 5.14
C VAL A 16 -0.73 18.95 6.39
N LEU A 17 -0.94 19.60 7.53
CA LEU A 17 -0.45 19.15 8.83
C LEU A 17 -1.46 18.21 9.48
N ILE A 18 -1.00 17.03 9.91
CA ILE A 18 -1.86 16.01 10.50
C ILE A 18 -1.84 16.09 12.03
N LYS A 19 -3.01 16.34 12.62
CA LYS A 19 -3.19 16.41 14.07
C LYS A 19 -2.83 15.10 14.77
N GLY A 20 -2.03 15.21 15.85
CA GLY A 20 -1.88 14.14 16.86
C GLY A 20 -1.19 12.85 16.42
N GLU A 21 -0.65 12.76 15.20
CA GLU A 21 -0.12 11.52 14.64
C GLU A 21 1.40 11.49 14.53
N ARG A 22 1.97 10.28 14.44
CA ARG A 22 3.39 10.11 14.13
C ARG A 22 3.76 10.66 12.75
N ARG A 23 2.85 10.60 11.79
CA ARG A 23 3.01 11.22 10.48
C ARG A 23 2.69 12.72 10.61
N CYS A 24 3.68 13.55 10.35
CA CYS A 24 3.56 15.00 10.52
C CYS A 24 2.77 15.68 9.40
N VAL A 25 2.90 15.18 8.17
CA VAL A 25 2.39 15.85 6.98
C VAL A 25 1.68 14.89 6.03
N LEU A 26 0.75 15.40 5.26
CA LEU A 26 0.12 14.76 4.11
C LEU A 26 0.35 15.63 2.89
N GLU A 27 0.66 15.02 1.75
CA GLU A 27 0.70 15.68 0.44
C GLU A 27 -0.55 15.28 -0.36
N PRO A 28 -1.58 16.16 -0.41
CA PRO A 28 -2.79 15.87 -1.16
C PRO A 28 -2.50 15.72 -2.66
N GLY A 29 -3.19 14.80 -3.29
CA GLY A 29 -3.03 14.55 -4.73
C GLY A 29 -1.78 13.76 -5.14
N LYS A 30 -0.85 13.46 -4.24
CA LYS A 30 0.38 12.72 -4.57
C LYS A 30 0.05 11.37 -5.23
N HIS A 31 0.73 11.07 -6.33
CA HIS A 31 0.54 9.90 -7.20
C HIS A 31 -0.80 9.85 -7.98
N LEU A 32 -1.59 10.92 -7.99
CA LEU A 32 -2.73 10.99 -8.92
C LEU A 32 -2.22 11.30 -10.32
N CYS A 33 -2.66 10.51 -11.31
CA CYS A 33 -2.44 10.78 -12.73
C CYS A 33 -3.67 11.48 -13.28
N GLU A 34 -3.46 12.44 -14.19
CA GLU A 34 -4.46 13.19 -14.96
C GLU A 34 -5.69 13.71 -14.19
N PRO A 35 -6.20 14.88 -14.54
CA PRO A 35 -7.43 15.40 -13.98
C PRO A 35 -8.58 14.45 -14.34
N SER A 36 -8.99 13.66 -13.36
CA SER A 36 -10.31 13.04 -13.40
C SER A 36 -11.36 14.13 -13.21
N VAL A 37 -12.63 13.84 -13.49
CA VAL A 37 -13.75 14.77 -13.21
C VAL A 37 -13.71 15.26 -11.74
N ILE A 38 -13.11 14.48 -10.84
CA ILE A 38 -12.88 14.84 -9.43
C ILE A 38 -11.90 16.02 -9.31
N ASP A 39 -10.89 16.12 -10.17
CA ASP A 39 -9.88 17.19 -10.08
C ASP A 39 -10.43 18.56 -10.47
N MET A 40 -11.49 18.62 -11.25
CA MET A 40 -12.19 19.88 -11.56
C MET A 40 -12.92 20.47 -10.34
N PHE A 41 -13.21 19.66 -9.34
CA PHE A 41 -13.92 20.05 -8.11
C PHE A 41 -13.03 19.97 -6.85
N THR A 42 -11.72 19.75 -7.02
CA THR A 42 -10.76 19.66 -5.93
C THR A 42 -9.81 20.86 -5.95
N PRO A 43 -9.15 21.17 -4.83
CA PRO A 43 -8.09 22.19 -4.78
C PRO A 43 -6.96 21.98 -5.78
N LEU A 44 -6.81 20.80 -6.37
CA LEU A 44 -5.75 20.49 -7.33
C LEU A 44 -5.89 21.25 -8.67
N GLY A 45 -7.08 21.71 -9.03
CA GLY A 45 -7.36 22.44 -10.28
C GLY A 45 -7.26 23.96 -10.14
N VAL A 46 -7.11 24.49 -8.94
CA VAL A 46 -7.13 25.94 -8.67
C VAL A 46 -5.90 26.38 -7.87
N GLN A 47 -5.63 27.66 -7.90
CA GLN A 47 -4.63 28.25 -7.03
C GLN A 47 -5.19 28.35 -5.61
N GLU A 48 -4.51 27.74 -4.66
CA GLU A 48 -4.98 27.68 -3.27
C GLU A 48 -3.87 27.92 -2.25
N GLU A 49 -4.29 28.36 -1.08
CA GLU A 49 -3.44 28.53 0.08
C GLU A 49 -3.28 27.21 0.85
N TRP A 50 -2.06 26.86 1.19
CA TRP A 50 -1.70 25.67 1.96
C TRP A 50 -0.84 26.02 3.16
N MET A 51 -0.75 25.14 4.15
CA MET A 51 0.13 25.36 5.30
C MET A 51 1.59 25.42 4.88
N ALA A 52 2.00 24.60 3.91
CA ALA A 52 3.35 24.61 3.39
C ALA A 52 3.41 24.12 1.94
N ALA A 53 4.54 24.35 1.29
CA ALA A 53 4.90 23.82 -0.01
C ALA A 53 6.36 23.38 0.00
N THR A 54 6.74 22.46 -0.92
CA THR A 54 8.13 22.00 -1.01
C THR A 54 9.06 23.07 -1.59
N ALA A 55 10.28 23.13 -1.08
CA ALA A 55 11.33 24.00 -1.60
C ALA A 55 11.94 23.54 -2.94
N ALA A 56 11.53 22.37 -3.48
CA ALA A 56 11.97 21.96 -4.81
C ALA A 56 11.59 22.98 -5.90
N CYS A 57 10.52 23.76 -5.70
CA CYS A 57 10.21 24.97 -6.47
C CYS A 57 9.41 25.95 -5.61
N LEU A 58 10.09 26.80 -4.90
CA LEU A 58 9.52 27.82 -4.01
C LEU A 58 10.04 29.19 -4.40
N LEU A 59 9.14 30.17 -4.53
CA LEU A 59 9.46 31.57 -4.73
C LEU A 59 8.99 32.37 -3.52
N LEU A 60 9.85 33.18 -2.95
CA LEU A 60 9.54 34.08 -1.83
C LEU A 60 10.37 35.37 -1.94
N ARG A 61 9.98 36.38 -1.22
CA ARG A 61 10.77 37.64 -1.16
C ARG A 61 12.02 37.42 -0.31
N SER A 62 13.17 37.91 -0.76
CA SER A 62 14.44 37.82 -0.02
C SER A 62 14.33 38.45 1.37
N ALA A 63 13.66 39.59 1.49
CA ALA A 63 13.44 40.25 2.77
C ALA A 63 12.69 39.37 3.79
N ASP A 64 11.68 38.60 3.36
CA ASP A 64 10.96 37.69 4.25
C ASP A 64 11.83 36.50 4.66
N PHE A 65 12.65 35.99 3.72
CA PHE A 65 13.62 34.94 3.98
C PHE A 65 14.66 35.35 5.03
N ASP A 66 15.20 36.56 4.86
CA ASP A 66 16.19 37.13 5.78
C ASP A 66 15.59 37.42 7.14
N GLN A 67 14.35 37.93 7.18
CA GLN A 67 13.62 38.23 8.43
C GLN A 67 13.37 37.00 9.30
N ILE A 68 13.06 35.83 8.67
CA ILE A 68 12.88 34.59 9.42
C ILE A 68 14.19 33.84 9.70
N GLY A 69 15.35 34.37 9.24
CA GLY A 69 16.66 33.75 9.43
C GLY A 69 16.95 32.55 8.52
N GLY A 70 16.28 32.46 7.36
CA GLY A 70 16.53 31.38 6.37
C GLY A 70 16.05 30.02 6.80
N PHE A 71 16.69 28.95 6.31
CA PHE A 71 16.40 27.58 6.73
C PHE A 71 16.93 27.30 8.14
N ASP A 72 16.22 26.47 8.89
CA ASP A 72 16.70 25.99 10.18
C ASP A 72 17.72 24.86 9.99
N GLU A 73 18.96 25.09 10.42
CA GLU A 73 20.08 24.16 10.25
C GLU A 73 19.88 22.83 11.01
N GLN A 74 19.01 22.80 12.01
CA GLN A 74 18.65 21.56 12.71
C GLN A 74 17.74 20.65 11.88
N LEU A 75 17.18 21.16 10.78
CA LEU A 75 16.37 20.44 9.80
C LEU A 75 17.11 20.37 8.47
N ALA A 76 18.22 19.64 8.45
CA ALA A 76 19.10 19.60 7.27
C ALA A 76 18.43 18.95 6.03
N VAL A 77 17.50 18.01 6.23
CA VAL A 77 16.86 17.24 5.17
C VAL A 77 15.34 17.14 5.33
N VAL A 78 14.86 16.81 6.53
CA VAL A 78 13.46 16.47 6.77
C VAL A 78 12.69 17.69 7.25
N PHE A 79 11.61 18.04 6.55
CA PHE A 79 10.70 19.15 6.90
C PHE A 79 11.34 20.55 6.93
N ASN A 80 12.51 20.75 6.37
CA ASN A 80 13.14 22.08 6.30
C ASN A 80 12.30 23.10 5.52
N ASP A 81 11.69 22.69 4.43
CA ASP A 81 10.78 23.48 3.61
C ASP A 81 9.43 23.72 4.29
N VAL A 82 8.90 22.73 5.00
CA VAL A 82 7.67 22.87 5.77
C VAL A 82 7.89 23.84 6.93
N ASP A 83 9.00 23.72 7.67
CA ASP A 83 9.38 24.63 8.74
C ASP A 83 9.53 26.08 8.24
N LEU A 84 10.22 26.25 7.11
CA LEU A 84 10.38 27.57 6.47
C LEU A 84 9.00 28.20 6.18
N CYS A 85 8.09 27.46 5.57
CA CYS A 85 6.74 27.93 5.27
C CYS A 85 5.95 28.28 6.54
N LEU A 86 6.05 27.49 7.59
CA LEU A 86 5.36 27.75 8.86
C LEU A 86 5.90 29.03 9.54
N ARG A 87 7.20 29.29 9.47
CA ARG A 87 7.78 30.55 10.01
C ARG A 87 7.41 31.77 9.15
N LEU A 88 7.33 31.62 7.82
CA LEU A 88 6.81 32.67 6.95
C LEU A 88 5.36 33.03 7.28
N ARG A 89 4.55 32.06 7.63
CA ARG A 89 3.15 32.30 8.06
C ARG A 89 3.06 33.10 9.36
N GLN A 90 4.04 33.02 10.25
CA GLN A 90 4.11 33.85 11.46
C GLN A 90 4.31 35.34 11.15
N LEU A 91 4.76 35.68 9.94
CA LEU A 91 4.82 37.05 9.44
C LEU A 91 3.54 37.46 8.68
N GLU A 92 2.41 36.81 8.98
CA GLU A 92 1.13 37.01 8.26
C GLU A 92 1.21 36.71 6.75
N GLY A 93 2.24 35.98 6.32
CA GLY A 93 2.40 35.55 4.94
C GLY A 93 1.50 34.37 4.58
N SER A 94 1.10 34.29 3.30
CA SER A 94 0.39 33.14 2.74
C SER A 94 1.30 32.26 1.92
N VAL A 95 1.14 30.94 2.02
CA VAL A 95 1.80 29.96 1.16
C VAL A 95 0.82 29.49 0.10
N VAL A 96 1.02 29.95 -1.14
CA VAL A 96 0.11 29.67 -2.24
C VAL A 96 0.73 28.68 -3.22
N VAL A 97 -0.01 27.62 -3.56
CA VAL A 97 0.39 26.67 -4.61
C VAL A 97 -0.49 26.90 -5.83
N THR A 98 0.13 27.03 -6.98
CA THR A 98 -0.57 27.23 -8.26
C THR A 98 -0.40 26.01 -9.17
N PRO A 99 -1.49 25.48 -9.75
CA PRO A 99 -1.44 24.44 -10.75
C PRO A 99 -1.09 24.94 -12.16
N PHE A 100 -1.09 26.27 -12.37
CA PHE A 100 -0.83 26.89 -13.67
C PHE A 100 0.65 26.90 -14.04
N VAL A 101 1.52 26.56 -13.10
CA VAL A 101 2.96 26.31 -13.32
C VAL A 101 3.26 24.89 -12.90
N GLU A 102 3.63 24.05 -13.87
CA GLU A 102 3.99 22.66 -13.64
C GLU A 102 5.44 22.40 -13.97
N ILE A 103 6.11 21.64 -13.12
CA ILE A 103 7.53 21.29 -13.25
C ILE A 103 7.69 19.80 -13.06
N ILE A 104 8.46 19.16 -13.95
CA ILE A 104 8.86 17.76 -13.75
C ILE A 104 10.05 17.73 -12.81
N HIS A 105 9.90 17.04 -11.68
CA HIS A 105 10.94 16.90 -10.66
C HIS A 105 11.36 15.44 -10.53
N HIS A 106 12.65 15.17 -10.81
CA HIS A 106 13.28 13.87 -10.69
C HIS A 106 13.69 13.64 -9.24
N GLU A 107 12.77 13.08 -8.44
CA GLU A 107 13.02 12.83 -7.00
C GLU A 107 14.23 11.90 -6.81
N SER A 108 15.06 12.20 -5.82
CA SER A 108 16.17 11.35 -5.35
C SER A 108 17.31 11.08 -6.34
N VAL A 109 17.38 11.75 -7.49
CA VAL A 109 18.48 11.55 -8.46
C VAL A 109 19.82 11.98 -7.86
N SER A 110 19.83 13.02 -7.02
CA SER A 110 21.06 13.56 -6.41
C SER A 110 21.42 12.93 -5.06
N ARG A 111 20.48 12.28 -4.35
CA ARG A 111 20.70 11.77 -2.98
C ARG A 111 20.62 10.26 -2.85
N GLY A 112 20.06 9.54 -3.82
CA GLY A 112 19.69 8.14 -3.65
C GLY A 112 18.50 7.95 -2.68
N LYS A 113 18.09 6.71 -2.45
CA LYS A 113 17.11 6.40 -1.39
C LYS A 113 17.84 6.33 -0.06
N ASP A 114 17.41 7.14 0.91
CA ASP A 114 17.90 7.13 2.30
C ASP A 114 17.49 5.84 3.02
N GLN A 115 18.17 4.74 2.74
CA GLN A 115 17.91 3.41 3.34
C GLN A 115 18.99 2.99 4.35
N SER A 116 19.97 3.84 4.63
CA SER A 116 21.00 3.56 5.65
C SER A 116 20.44 3.76 7.06
N GLY A 117 20.96 3.03 8.05
CA GLY A 117 20.60 3.20 9.46
C GLY A 117 20.84 4.63 9.97
N GLU A 118 21.84 5.33 9.44
CA GLU A 118 22.14 6.72 9.78
C GLU A 118 21.09 7.70 9.23
N ALA A 119 20.61 7.48 8.02
CA ALA A 119 19.55 8.28 7.42
C ALA A 119 18.22 8.13 8.19
N LEU A 120 17.90 6.93 8.64
CA LEU A 120 16.73 6.68 9.49
C LEU A 120 16.86 7.40 10.85
N ALA A 121 18.03 7.33 11.48
CA ALA A 121 18.29 8.01 12.75
C ALA A 121 18.19 9.54 12.59
N ARG A 122 18.71 10.10 11.50
CA ARG A 122 18.56 11.51 11.15
C ARG A 122 17.07 11.87 10.98
N HIS A 123 16.34 11.10 10.18
CA HIS A 123 14.92 11.33 9.96
C HIS A 123 14.13 11.33 11.28
N GLN A 124 14.43 10.45 12.21
CA GLN A 124 13.80 10.40 13.51
C GLN A 124 14.11 11.63 14.37
N ARG A 125 15.38 12.07 14.41
CA ARG A 125 15.79 13.27 15.14
C ARG A 125 15.13 14.52 14.59
N GLU A 126 15.22 14.73 13.28
CA GLU A 126 14.67 15.93 12.62
C GLU A 126 13.14 15.96 12.73
N SER A 127 12.47 14.83 12.57
CA SER A 127 11.01 14.72 12.76
C SER A 127 10.59 15.00 14.20
N GLY A 128 11.37 14.53 15.17
CA GLY A 128 11.15 14.80 16.60
C GLY A 128 11.29 16.29 16.92
N TYR A 129 12.37 16.90 16.43
CA TYR A 129 12.63 18.33 16.58
C TYR A 129 11.52 19.18 15.95
N PHE A 130 11.17 18.90 14.69
CA PHE A 130 10.10 19.59 13.97
C PHE A 130 8.75 19.55 14.73
N ARG A 131 8.38 18.39 15.27
CA ARG A 131 7.15 18.24 16.08
C ARG A 131 7.19 19.05 17.35
N HIS A 132 8.32 19.06 18.03
CA HIS A 132 8.47 19.82 19.26
C HIS A 132 8.36 21.32 18.97
N LYS A 133 9.05 21.80 17.94
CA LYS A 133 9.08 23.20 17.51
C LYS A 133 7.67 23.72 17.14
N HIS A 134 6.84 22.88 16.49
CA HIS A 134 5.51 23.24 16.02
C HIS A 134 4.39 22.50 16.80
N ALA A 135 4.61 22.21 18.10
CA ALA A 135 3.72 21.37 18.90
C ALA A 135 2.26 21.84 18.92
N GLU A 136 2.04 23.17 18.95
CA GLU A 136 0.69 23.75 18.95
C GLU A 136 -0.10 23.39 17.70
N LEU A 137 0.50 23.46 16.51
CA LEU A 137 -0.15 23.10 15.25
C LEU A 137 -0.50 21.61 15.19
N PHE A 138 0.29 20.76 15.82
CA PHE A 138 -0.03 19.33 15.92
C PHE A 138 -1.11 19.02 16.98
N GLN A 139 -1.38 19.93 17.89
CA GLN A 139 -2.50 19.84 18.84
C GLN A 139 -3.79 20.35 18.24
N THR A 140 -3.76 21.48 17.55
CA THR A 140 -4.95 22.13 16.97
C THR A 140 -5.33 21.54 15.61
N GLY A 141 -4.35 21.13 14.80
CA GLY A 141 -4.50 20.66 13.43
C GLY A 141 -4.35 21.77 12.40
N ASP A 142 -4.46 21.41 11.14
CA ASP A 142 -4.32 22.33 10.01
C ASP A 142 -5.59 23.18 9.84
N PRO A 143 -5.52 24.51 10.02
CA PRO A 143 -6.68 25.39 9.90
C PRO A 143 -7.19 25.55 8.45
N LEU A 144 -6.35 25.28 7.45
CA LEU A 144 -6.70 25.40 6.03
C LEU A 144 -7.27 24.10 5.46
N PHE A 145 -7.14 22.97 6.18
CA PHE A 145 -7.65 21.71 5.72
C PHE A 145 -9.02 21.41 6.31
N SER A 146 -10.01 21.18 5.45
CA SER A 146 -11.37 20.92 5.87
C SER A 146 -11.47 19.73 6.85
N GLN A 147 -12.06 19.96 8.01
CA GLN A 147 -12.32 18.91 9.00
C GLN A 147 -13.30 17.83 8.50
N ARG A 148 -14.02 18.08 7.41
CA ARG A 148 -14.90 17.10 6.76
C ARG A 148 -14.14 16.11 5.88
N LEU A 149 -12.88 16.38 5.54
CA LEU A 149 -12.04 15.51 4.75
C LEU A 149 -11.27 14.54 5.65
N HIS A 150 -11.00 13.35 5.11
CA HIS A 150 -10.24 12.33 5.80
C HIS A 150 -8.76 12.73 5.87
N PRO A 151 -8.15 12.92 7.07
CA PRO A 151 -6.81 13.51 7.23
C PRO A 151 -5.67 12.62 6.69
N HIS A 152 -5.96 11.40 6.27
CA HIS A 152 -4.97 10.46 5.73
C HIS A 152 -5.21 10.10 4.27
N SER A 153 -6.22 10.72 3.64
CA SER A 153 -6.51 10.50 2.23
C SER A 153 -5.87 11.59 1.39
N ASN A 154 -5.00 11.19 0.46
CA ASN A 154 -4.46 12.08 -0.56
C ASN A 154 -5.48 12.37 -1.70
N ARG A 155 -6.71 11.84 -1.61
CA ARG A 155 -7.77 11.96 -2.62
C ARG A 155 -8.95 12.82 -2.17
N PHE A 156 -8.80 13.63 -1.15
CA PHE A 156 -9.86 14.50 -0.60
C PHE A 156 -11.16 13.73 -0.25
N GLN A 157 -11.05 12.51 0.25
CA GLN A 157 -12.22 11.74 0.66
C GLN A 157 -12.92 12.39 1.86
N ALA A 158 -14.24 12.45 1.81
CA ALA A 158 -15.03 12.90 2.95
C ALA A 158 -14.90 11.93 4.13
N LYS A 159 -14.88 12.46 5.37
CA LYS A 159 -14.86 11.63 6.61
C LYS A 159 -16.09 10.73 6.72
N ASP A 160 -17.23 11.23 6.26
CA ASP A 160 -18.53 10.55 6.36
C ASP A 160 -18.81 9.57 5.22
N SER A 161 -17.88 9.35 4.27
CA SER A 161 -17.89 8.12 3.49
C SER A 161 -17.76 6.99 4.52
N ALA A 162 -18.88 6.32 4.80
CA ALA A 162 -19.11 5.44 5.95
C ALA A 162 -17.84 4.67 6.33
N PRO A 163 -17.37 4.74 7.60
CA PRO A 163 -16.24 3.93 8.00
C PRO A 163 -16.63 2.51 7.68
N HIS A 164 -15.86 1.83 6.81
CA HIS A 164 -15.95 0.40 6.76
C HIS A 164 -15.72 -0.05 8.19
N SER A 165 -16.79 -0.47 8.85
CA SER A 165 -16.78 -0.87 10.26
C SER A 165 -15.63 -1.86 10.44
N SER A 166 -14.86 -1.71 11.50
CA SER A 166 -13.90 -2.72 11.95
C SER A 166 -14.64 -3.98 12.41
N GLY A 167 -15.34 -4.61 11.49
CA GLY A 167 -16.07 -5.85 11.68
C GLY A 167 -15.33 -7.03 11.03
N PRO A 168 -15.77 -8.27 11.29
CA PRO A 168 -15.22 -9.43 10.62
C PRO A 168 -15.28 -9.25 9.10
N VAL A 169 -14.22 -9.62 8.39
CA VAL A 169 -14.22 -9.58 6.93
C VAL A 169 -15.33 -10.46 6.39
N LYS A 170 -16.25 -9.88 5.63
CA LYS A 170 -17.30 -10.65 4.98
C LYS A 170 -16.77 -11.19 3.66
N THR A 171 -16.59 -12.50 3.57
CA THR A 171 -16.23 -13.17 2.33
C THR A 171 -17.43 -13.27 1.40
N GLN A 172 -17.98 -12.15 0.95
CA GLN A 172 -19.11 -12.19 0.00
C GLN A 172 -18.63 -12.73 -1.35
N GLN A 173 -18.79 -14.04 -1.52
CA GLN A 173 -18.58 -14.71 -2.79
C GLN A 173 -19.65 -14.26 -3.78
N ILE A 174 -19.24 -13.95 -5.01
CA ILE A 174 -20.12 -13.58 -6.10
C ILE A 174 -20.25 -14.73 -7.08
N SER A 175 -19.13 -15.39 -7.39
CA SER A 175 -19.12 -16.60 -8.20
C SER A 175 -17.90 -17.44 -7.87
N GLN A 176 -17.98 -18.73 -8.12
CA GLN A 176 -16.87 -19.66 -7.94
C GLN A 176 -16.88 -20.70 -9.06
N TRP A 177 -15.68 -21.13 -9.40
CA TRP A 177 -15.46 -22.26 -10.28
C TRP A 177 -14.33 -23.11 -9.72
N LYS A 178 -14.53 -24.41 -9.69
CA LYS A 178 -13.52 -25.41 -9.30
C LYS A 178 -13.44 -26.45 -10.42
N GLN A 179 -12.25 -26.81 -10.83
CA GLN A 179 -12.04 -27.85 -11.82
C GLN A 179 -12.67 -29.17 -11.33
N ARG A 180 -13.45 -29.82 -12.18
CA ARG A 180 -14.12 -31.07 -11.82
C ARG A 180 -13.10 -32.14 -11.42
N GLY A 181 -13.33 -32.77 -10.27
CA GLY A 181 -12.46 -33.84 -9.73
C GLY A 181 -11.15 -33.35 -9.12
N TRP A 182 -10.83 -32.06 -9.18
CA TRP A 182 -9.62 -31.55 -8.53
C TRP A 182 -9.83 -31.42 -7.02
N GLN A 183 -8.82 -31.90 -6.28
CA GLN A 183 -8.64 -31.67 -4.85
C GLN A 183 -7.16 -31.37 -4.60
N PRO A 184 -6.81 -30.37 -3.77
CA PRO A 184 -5.44 -30.15 -3.35
C PRO A 184 -4.87 -31.38 -2.69
N ASN A 185 -3.61 -31.66 -2.94
CA ASN A 185 -2.90 -32.81 -2.38
C ASN A 185 -1.43 -32.50 -2.08
N ASN A 186 -0.71 -33.46 -1.52
CA ASN A 186 0.68 -33.29 -1.12
C ASN A 186 1.70 -33.31 -2.28
N ASN A 187 1.28 -33.50 -3.52
CA ASN A 187 2.20 -33.65 -4.64
C ASN A 187 2.71 -32.31 -5.19
N LYS A 188 1.91 -31.26 -5.02
CA LYS A 188 2.22 -29.90 -5.52
C LYS A 188 1.83 -28.85 -4.48
N PRO A 189 2.57 -27.72 -4.40
CA PRO A 189 2.14 -26.59 -3.60
C PRO A 189 0.79 -26.04 -4.07
N LEU A 190 -0.02 -25.58 -3.13
CA LEU A 190 -1.21 -24.79 -3.41
C LEU A 190 -0.81 -23.32 -3.51
N ILE A 191 -1.05 -22.69 -4.64
CA ILE A 191 -0.72 -21.27 -4.89
C ILE A 191 -2.02 -20.47 -4.94
N VAL A 192 -2.23 -19.57 -3.99
CA VAL A 192 -3.41 -18.70 -3.92
C VAL A 192 -3.03 -17.28 -4.32
N MET A 193 -3.48 -16.86 -5.49
CA MET A 193 -3.24 -15.54 -6.04
C MET A 193 -4.41 -14.60 -5.70
N ALA A 194 -4.15 -13.55 -4.93
CA ALA A 194 -5.09 -12.45 -4.72
C ALA A 194 -4.97 -11.44 -5.87
N HIS A 195 -6.11 -11.03 -6.43
CA HIS A 195 -6.17 -10.07 -7.54
C HIS A 195 -7.24 -9.01 -7.28
N PHE A 196 -6.88 -7.75 -7.60
CA PHE A 196 -7.84 -6.65 -7.63
C PHE A 196 -7.49 -5.65 -8.74
N ASP A 197 -8.44 -5.39 -9.62
CA ASP A 197 -8.40 -4.31 -10.60
C ASP A 197 -9.73 -3.54 -10.59
N PRO A 198 -9.72 -2.21 -10.37
CA PRO A 198 -10.95 -1.40 -10.30
C PRO A 198 -11.70 -1.36 -11.64
N SER A 199 -11.01 -1.61 -12.75
CA SER A 199 -11.62 -1.69 -14.09
C SER A 199 -12.13 -3.11 -14.41
N ASN A 200 -12.06 -4.04 -13.46
CA ASN A 200 -12.46 -5.44 -13.61
C ASN A 200 -11.75 -6.18 -14.76
N ARG A 201 -10.48 -5.87 -14.99
CA ARG A 201 -9.65 -6.50 -16.00
C ARG A 201 -8.56 -7.35 -15.36
N LEU A 202 -8.06 -8.29 -16.11
CA LEU A 202 -6.84 -9.03 -15.78
C LEU A 202 -5.73 -8.55 -16.73
N ARG A 203 -4.63 -8.12 -16.17
CA ARG A 203 -3.46 -7.70 -16.96
C ARG A 203 -2.86 -8.92 -17.70
N PRO A 204 -2.34 -8.74 -18.94
CA PRO A 204 -1.74 -9.84 -19.68
C PRO A 204 -0.53 -10.48 -18.97
N ASP A 205 0.31 -9.68 -18.32
CA ASP A 205 1.46 -10.13 -17.53
C ASP A 205 1.04 -11.00 -16.34
N LEU A 206 -0.05 -10.68 -15.67
CA LEU A 206 -0.59 -11.49 -14.58
C LEU A 206 -1.11 -12.84 -15.09
N LEU A 207 -1.69 -12.87 -16.28
CA LEU A 207 -2.12 -14.11 -16.89
C LEU A 207 -0.92 -15.02 -17.21
N ASN A 208 0.17 -14.45 -17.73
CA ASN A 208 1.42 -15.19 -17.97
C ASN A 208 2.03 -15.70 -16.65
N LEU A 209 1.98 -14.88 -15.59
CA LEU A 209 2.45 -15.28 -14.26
C LEU A 209 1.64 -16.48 -13.71
N LEU A 210 0.32 -16.47 -13.87
CA LEU A 210 -0.54 -17.58 -13.47
C LEU A 210 -0.25 -18.85 -14.29
N GLU A 211 0.02 -18.71 -15.58
CA GLU A 211 0.45 -19.80 -16.45
C GLU A 211 1.78 -20.39 -15.97
N SER A 212 2.78 -19.56 -15.66
CA SER A 212 4.05 -20.00 -15.10
C SER A 212 3.90 -20.67 -13.72
N TYR A 213 3.08 -20.11 -12.84
CA TYR A 213 2.82 -20.75 -11.54
C TYR A 213 2.16 -22.13 -11.65
N ALA A 214 1.33 -22.34 -12.68
CA ALA A 214 0.65 -23.62 -12.92
C ALA A 214 1.61 -24.77 -13.28
N GLU A 215 2.83 -24.49 -13.69
CA GLU A 215 3.88 -25.49 -13.91
C GLU A 215 4.37 -26.08 -12.58
N PHE A 216 4.44 -25.25 -11.53
CA PHE A 216 4.99 -25.60 -10.23
C PHE A 216 3.94 -26.01 -9.20
N GLY A 217 2.71 -25.51 -9.31
CA GLY A 217 1.68 -25.72 -8.29
C GLY A 217 0.27 -25.74 -8.81
N ASP A 218 -0.66 -26.04 -7.91
CA ASP A 218 -2.10 -25.93 -8.14
C ASP A 218 -2.53 -24.50 -7.86
N VAL A 219 -2.90 -23.74 -8.90
CA VAL A 219 -3.20 -22.31 -8.80
C VAL A 219 -4.68 -22.09 -8.52
N VAL A 220 -4.97 -21.27 -7.51
CA VAL A 220 -6.31 -20.75 -7.21
C VAL A 220 -6.26 -19.22 -7.31
N LEU A 221 -7.03 -18.66 -8.22
CA LEU A 221 -7.19 -17.20 -8.35
C LEU A 221 -8.38 -16.73 -7.51
N VAL A 222 -8.13 -15.76 -6.63
CA VAL A 222 -9.20 -15.04 -5.92
C VAL A 222 -9.21 -13.60 -6.39
N SER A 223 -10.23 -13.25 -7.16
CA SER A 223 -10.38 -11.89 -7.68
C SER A 223 -11.42 -11.10 -6.90
N ALA A 224 -10.99 -9.96 -6.39
CA ALA A 224 -11.85 -8.96 -5.77
C ALA A 224 -12.40 -7.94 -6.80
N SER A 225 -12.42 -8.31 -8.09
CA SER A 225 -12.94 -7.55 -9.22
C SER A 225 -14.22 -8.22 -9.76
N PRO A 226 -15.42 -7.82 -9.28
CA PRO A 226 -16.67 -8.52 -9.59
C PRO A 226 -17.02 -8.64 -11.06
N GLY A 227 -16.64 -7.66 -11.86
CA GLY A 227 -16.91 -7.63 -13.30
C GLY A 227 -16.04 -8.58 -14.12
N LEU A 228 -14.93 -9.09 -13.57
CA LEU A 228 -14.05 -10.03 -14.27
C LEU A 228 -14.82 -11.27 -14.79
N ARG A 229 -15.85 -11.72 -14.11
CA ARG A 229 -16.70 -12.87 -14.51
C ARG A 229 -17.35 -12.72 -15.88
N TRP A 230 -17.54 -11.49 -16.35
CA TRP A 230 -18.16 -11.22 -17.65
C TRP A 230 -17.16 -11.26 -18.83
N HIS A 231 -15.88 -11.28 -18.57
CA HIS A 231 -14.82 -11.37 -19.57
C HIS A 231 -14.58 -12.82 -19.98
N TRP A 232 -15.44 -13.37 -20.81
CA TRP A 232 -15.47 -14.79 -21.13
C TRP A 232 -14.16 -15.35 -21.72
N ARG A 233 -13.44 -14.56 -22.53
CA ARG A 233 -12.12 -14.96 -23.10
C ARG A 233 -11.08 -15.10 -22.00
N THR A 234 -11.00 -14.15 -21.10
CA THR A 234 -10.13 -14.18 -19.93
C THR A 234 -10.48 -15.36 -19.03
N MET A 235 -11.77 -15.54 -18.73
CA MET A 235 -12.24 -16.66 -17.90
C MET A 235 -11.92 -18.03 -18.53
N ARG A 236 -11.97 -18.14 -19.85
CA ARG A 236 -11.57 -19.38 -20.54
C ARG A 236 -10.09 -19.67 -20.37
N ARG A 237 -9.20 -18.67 -20.51
CA ARG A 237 -7.75 -18.83 -20.31
C ARG A 237 -7.46 -19.17 -18.84
N LEU A 238 -8.06 -18.45 -17.88
CA LEU A 238 -7.89 -18.71 -16.46
C LEU A 238 -8.26 -20.17 -16.09
N LYS A 239 -9.28 -20.74 -16.69
CA LYS A 239 -9.67 -22.15 -16.46
C LYS A 239 -8.66 -23.17 -17.01
N GLN A 240 -7.73 -22.76 -17.85
CA GLN A 240 -6.63 -23.62 -18.32
C GLN A 240 -5.47 -23.66 -17.32
N SER A 241 -5.18 -22.53 -16.68
CA SER A 241 -4.03 -22.37 -15.77
C SER A 241 -4.42 -22.54 -14.28
N CYS A 242 -5.67 -22.22 -13.92
CA CYS A 242 -6.13 -22.32 -12.54
C CYS A 242 -6.93 -23.58 -12.28
N ARG A 243 -6.82 -24.12 -11.07
CA ARG A 243 -7.67 -25.21 -10.54
C ARG A 243 -8.93 -24.68 -9.89
N GLY A 244 -8.88 -23.45 -9.41
CA GLY A 244 -10.00 -22.76 -8.79
C GLY A 244 -10.01 -21.27 -9.12
N ILE A 245 -11.20 -20.71 -9.28
CA ILE A 245 -11.41 -19.27 -9.47
C ILE A 245 -12.53 -18.84 -8.54
N LEU A 246 -12.26 -17.88 -7.67
CA LEU A 246 -13.20 -17.30 -6.74
C LEU A 246 -13.34 -15.79 -7.03
N ILE A 247 -14.54 -15.34 -7.32
CA ILE A 247 -14.85 -13.92 -7.52
C ILE A 247 -15.63 -13.42 -6.30
N ARG A 248 -15.16 -12.32 -5.70
CA ARG A 248 -15.74 -11.74 -4.49
C ARG A 248 -15.83 -10.22 -4.55
N ARG A 249 -16.49 -9.62 -3.57
CA ARG A 249 -16.40 -8.17 -3.34
C ARG A 249 -15.07 -7.83 -2.66
N ASN A 250 -14.52 -6.66 -2.98
CA ASN A 250 -13.27 -6.20 -2.36
C ASN A 250 -13.53 -5.74 -0.92
N GLU A 251 -13.18 -6.60 0.05
CA GLU A 251 -13.20 -6.31 1.47
C GLU A 251 -12.01 -7.00 2.13
N GLY A 252 -11.22 -6.26 2.91
CA GLY A 252 -10.03 -6.79 3.59
C GLY A 252 -8.81 -6.98 2.67
N TYR A 253 -8.81 -6.37 1.47
CA TYR A 253 -7.71 -6.41 0.51
C TYR A 253 -7.25 -7.86 0.20
N ASP A 254 -5.94 -8.08 0.04
CA ASP A 254 -5.35 -9.38 -0.27
C ASP A 254 -5.59 -10.40 0.84
N PHE A 255 -5.46 -10.00 2.11
CA PHE A 255 -5.75 -10.84 3.26
C PHE A 255 -7.19 -11.36 3.25
N GLY A 256 -8.17 -10.50 2.89
CA GLY A 256 -9.56 -10.93 2.72
C GLY A 256 -9.75 -11.89 1.55
N SER A 257 -8.96 -11.78 0.49
CA SER A 257 -8.98 -12.71 -0.64
C SER A 257 -8.39 -14.08 -0.25
N TRP A 258 -7.25 -14.09 0.43
CA TRP A 258 -6.65 -15.32 0.93
C TRP A 258 -7.53 -16.02 1.96
N MET A 259 -8.11 -15.28 2.91
CA MET A 259 -9.08 -15.83 3.86
C MET A 259 -10.26 -16.50 3.14
N ALA A 260 -10.80 -15.86 2.10
CA ALA A 260 -11.90 -16.44 1.32
C ALA A 260 -11.51 -17.76 0.65
N ALA A 261 -10.30 -17.86 0.09
CA ALA A 261 -9.78 -19.10 -0.47
C ALA A 261 -9.59 -20.19 0.57
N LEU A 262 -8.95 -19.84 1.71
CA LEU A 262 -8.69 -20.79 2.79
C LEU A 262 -9.97 -21.32 3.41
N HIS A 263 -10.99 -20.49 3.60
CA HIS A 263 -12.31 -20.93 4.03
C HIS A 263 -13.00 -21.83 2.99
N TRP A 264 -12.89 -21.48 1.70
CA TRP A 264 -13.44 -22.30 0.62
C TRP A 264 -12.80 -23.67 0.53
N LEU A 265 -11.49 -23.76 0.83
CA LEU A 265 -10.69 -24.99 0.78
C LEU A 265 -10.45 -25.60 2.18
N LYS A 266 -11.15 -25.16 3.22
CA LYS A 266 -10.89 -25.54 4.63
C LYS A 266 -10.75 -27.05 4.85
N LYS A 267 -11.59 -27.85 4.18
CA LYS A 267 -11.57 -29.31 4.29
C LYS A 267 -10.34 -29.96 3.61
N ASP A 268 -9.77 -29.25 2.65
CA ASP A 268 -8.65 -29.73 1.84
C ASP A 268 -7.30 -29.35 2.44
N LEU A 269 -7.24 -28.31 3.32
CA LEU A 269 -5.99 -27.75 3.87
C LEU A 269 -5.13 -28.79 4.60
N LYS A 270 -5.74 -29.77 5.26
CA LYS A 270 -5.04 -30.88 5.95
C LYS A 270 -4.19 -31.76 5.01
N HIS A 271 -4.46 -31.72 3.71
CA HIS A 271 -3.77 -32.50 2.68
C HIS A 271 -2.71 -31.70 1.92
N ILE A 272 -2.46 -30.45 2.32
CA ILE A 272 -1.51 -29.56 1.66
C ILE A 272 -0.22 -29.56 2.45
N HIS A 273 0.92 -29.84 1.77
CA HIS A 273 2.24 -29.78 2.39
C HIS A 273 2.86 -28.39 2.28
N GLN A 274 2.47 -27.60 1.28
CA GLN A 274 2.98 -26.25 1.07
C GLN A 274 1.90 -25.33 0.51
N LEU A 275 1.72 -24.16 1.12
CA LEU A 275 0.79 -23.12 0.70
C LEU A 275 1.58 -21.86 0.33
N ILE A 276 1.32 -21.32 -0.84
CA ILE A 276 1.89 -20.06 -1.27
C ILE A 276 0.76 -19.04 -1.40
N LEU A 277 0.83 -17.97 -0.63
CA LEU A 277 -0.04 -16.81 -0.74
C LEU A 277 0.69 -15.69 -1.48
N THR A 278 0.13 -15.23 -2.59
CA THR A 278 0.72 -14.18 -3.41
C THR A 278 -0.34 -13.23 -3.94
N ASN A 279 0.08 -12.08 -4.46
CA ASN A 279 -0.83 -11.07 -4.99
C ASN A 279 -0.35 -10.52 -6.34
N ASP A 280 -1.14 -9.64 -6.94
CA ASP A 280 -0.89 -9.03 -8.25
C ASP A 280 0.02 -7.80 -8.22
N SER A 281 0.78 -7.60 -7.13
CA SER A 281 1.73 -6.48 -7.01
C SER A 281 3.03 -6.70 -7.80
N PHE A 282 3.29 -7.90 -8.29
CA PHE A 282 4.46 -8.22 -9.09
C PHE A 282 4.27 -7.94 -10.58
N TRP A 283 5.41 -7.66 -11.22
CA TRP A 283 5.59 -7.68 -12.66
C TRP A 283 6.52 -8.84 -13.01
N GLY A 284 6.08 -9.74 -13.87
CA GLY A 284 6.91 -10.88 -14.25
C GLY A 284 6.10 -12.11 -14.64
N PRO A 285 6.74 -13.29 -14.72
CA PRO A 285 8.16 -13.52 -14.42
C PRO A 285 9.10 -12.90 -15.47
N ILE A 286 10.22 -12.33 -15.00
CA ILE A 286 11.28 -11.80 -15.90
C ILE A 286 12.26 -12.92 -16.25
N THR A 287 12.43 -13.88 -15.36
CA THR A 287 13.24 -15.09 -15.52
C THR A 287 12.41 -16.33 -15.21
N PRO A 288 12.82 -17.52 -15.66
CA PRO A 288 12.19 -18.77 -15.27
C PRO A 288 12.09 -18.91 -13.75
N LEU A 289 11.01 -19.52 -13.25
CA LEU A 289 10.73 -19.63 -11.81
C LEU A 289 11.38 -20.86 -11.16
N ASP A 290 12.10 -21.67 -11.92
CA ASP A 290 12.71 -22.93 -11.45
C ASP A 290 13.60 -22.71 -10.23
N ASP A 291 14.51 -21.75 -10.28
CA ASP A 291 15.41 -21.42 -9.17
C ASP A 291 14.64 -20.98 -7.91
N LEU A 292 13.55 -20.25 -8.09
CA LEU A 292 12.70 -19.82 -6.96
C LEU A 292 12.06 -21.03 -6.28
N PHE A 293 11.42 -21.90 -7.06
CA PHE A 293 10.71 -23.05 -6.50
C PHE A 293 11.66 -24.10 -5.94
N GLU A 294 12.85 -24.28 -6.52
CA GLU A 294 13.90 -25.14 -5.95
C GLU A 294 14.42 -24.59 -4.61
N ARG A 295 14.63 -23.26 -4.48
CA ARG A 295 15.02 -22.64 -3.21
C ARG A 295 13.93 -22.77 -2.14
N ILE A 296 12.67 -22.59 -2.49
CA ILE A 296 11.53 -22.78 -1.58
C ILE A 296 11.47 -24.23 -1.11
N LYS A 297 11.69 -25.18 -2.02
CA LYS A 297 11.65 -26.60 -1.74
C LYS A 297 12.82 -27.06 -0.86
N SER A 298 14.02 -26.51 -1.07
CA SER A 298 15.24 -26.87 -0.33
C SER A 298 15.42 -26.12 1.00
N SER A 299 14.53 -25.19 1.32
CA SER A 299 14.60 -24.41 2.54
C SER A 299 14.00 -25.16 3.73
N ASP A 300 14.71 -25.13 4.86
CA ASP A 300 14.23 -25.67 6.14
C ASP A 300 13.34 -24.67 6.92
N ALA A 301 13.10 -23.47 6.35
CA ALA A 301 12.29 -22.45 7.00
C ALA A 301 10.79 -22.78 6.89
N ASP A 302 10.08 -22.61 7.99
CA ASP A 302 8.63 -22.83 8.06
C ASP A 302 7.83 -21.79 7.26
N ILE A 303 8.36 -20.56 7.15
CA ILE A 303 7.77 -19.45 6.40
C ILE A 303 8.86 -18.78 5.55
N ILE A 304 8.59 -18.63 4.26
CA ILE A 304 9.52 -18.03 3.30
C ILE A 304 8.84 -16.86 2.60
N GLY A 305 9.47 -15.69 2.60
CA GLY A 305 9.08 -14.51 1.82
C GLY A 305 10.11 -14.18 0.76
N LEU A 306 9.70 -13.51 -0.32
CA LEU A 306 10.64 -13.01 -1.33
C LEU A 306 11.31 -11.69 -0.94
N THR A 307 10.62 -10.90 -0.14
CA THR A 307 11.07 -9.57 0.28
C THR A 307 10.74 -9.35 1.75
N ASP A 308 11.56 -8.56 2.41
CA ASP A 308 11.36 -8.09 3.78
C ASP A 308 11.24 -6.58 3.83
N ASP A 309 10.75 -6.05 4.93
CA ASP A 309 10.64 -4.63 5.20
C ASP A 309 10.87 -4.37 6.69
N GLN A 310 11.39 -3.18 7.00
CA GLN A 310 11.67 -2.74 8.35
C GLN A 310 10.86 -1.50 8.76
N MET A 311 9.92 -1.05 7.93
CA MET A 311 9.20 0.22 8.12
C MET A 311 8.49 0.31 9.48
N TYR A 312 7.92 -0.78 9.99
CA TYR A 312 7.23 -0.81 11.28
C TYR A 312 7.93 -1.72 12.30
N ALA A 313 8.44 -2.84 11.85
CA ALA A 313 9.28 -3.82 12.51
C ALA A 313 9.82 -4.74 11.42
N PRO A 314 10.92 -5.49 11.64
CA PRO A 314 11.37 -6.48 10.68
C PRO A 314 10.26 -7.50 10.39
N HIS A 315 9.86 -7.64 9.13
CA HIS A 315 8.82 -8.58 8.72
C HIS A 315 8.95 -8.96 7.24
N LEU A 316 8.39 -10.10 6.86
CA LEU A 316 8.25 -10.50 5.47
C LEU A 316 7.08 -9.75 4.83
N GLN A 317 7.31 -9.20 3.64
CA GLN A 317 6.24 -8.55 2.89
C GLN A 317 5.23 -9.57 2.35
N SER A 318 3.96 -9.22 2.41
CA SER A 318 2.85 -10.10 2.03
C SER A 318 2.68 -10.32 0.53
N ALA A 319 3.55 -9.73 -0.32
CA ALA A 319 3.46 -9.90 -1.77
C ALA A 319 3.65 -11.38 -2.21
N PHE A 320 4.48 -12.13 -1.47
CA PHE A 320 4.66 -13.56 -1.66
C PHE A 320 5.09 -14.20 -0.34
N LEU A 321 4.32 -15.15 0.15
CA LEU A 321 4.59 -15.91 1.38
C LEU A 321 4.33 -17.39 1.14
N ALA A 322 5.36 -18.22 1.36
CA ALA A 322 5.24 -19.68 1.33
C ALA A 322 5.26 -20.23 2.75
N PHE A 323 4.31 -21.09 3.07
CA PHE A 323 4.13 -21.74 4.37
C PHE A 323 4.29 -23.25 4.22
N GLN A 324 5.04 -23.86 5.12
CA GLN A 324 5.19 -25.31 5.19
C GLN A 324 4.05 -25.95 5.98
N GLN A 325 3.85 -27.27 5.81
CA GLN A 325 2.76 -28.01 6.43
C GLN A 325 2.61 -27.80 7.94
N PRO A 326 3.67 -27.78 8.77
CA PRO A 326 3.51 -27.57 10.22
C PRO A 326 2.79 -26.26 10.54
N VAL A 327 3.14 -25.17 9.82
CA VAL A 327 2.48 -23.87 10.00
C VAL A 327 1.03 -23.92 9.55
N ILE A 328 0.75 -24.50 8.37
CA ILE A 328 -0.62 -24.57 7.81
C ILE A 328 -1.56 -25.31 8.77
N GLN A 329 -1.06 -26.32 9.46
CA GLN A 329 -1.82 -27.16 10.39
C GLN A 329 -1.89 -26.60 11.81
N SER A 330 -1.11 -25.56 12.15
CA SER A 330 -1.12 -24.98 13.48
C SER A 330 -2.43 -24.27 13.81
N ASP A 331 -2.82 -24.34 15.08
CA ASP A 331 -4.00 -23.61 15.59
C ASP A 331 -3.82 -22.10 15.45
N ALA A 332 -2.59 -21.60 15.57
CA ALA A 332 -2.28 -20.20 15.40
C ALA A 332 -2.57 -19.71 13.98
N PHE A 333 -2.16 -20.47 12.96
CA PHE A 333 -2.44 -20.14 11.55
C PHE A 333 -3.95 -20.14 11.28
N GLN A 334 -4.68 -21.16 11.72
CA GLN A 334 -6.12 -21.25 11.51
C GLN A 334 -6.87 -20.13 12.23
N SER A 335 -6.54 -19.89 13.51
CA SER A 335 -7.14 -18.82 14.30
C SER A 335 -6.88 -17.43 13.73
N PHE A 336 -5.71 -17.19 13.15
CA PHE A 336 -5.40 -15.93 12.48
C PHE A 336 -6.39 -15.64 11.35
N TRP A 337 -6.64 -16.61 10.46
CA TRP A 337 -7.55 -16.43 9.34
C TRP A 337 -9.03 -16.37 9.77
N ASP A 338 -9.43 -17.12 10.79
CA ASP A 338 -10.81 -17.10 11.30
C ASP A 338 -11.15 -15.79 12.02
N GLN A 339 -10.15 -15.08 12.58
CA GLN A 339 -10.32 -13.83 13.33
C GLN A 339 -10.03 -12.56 12.49
N LEU A 340 -9.80 -12.70 11.20
CA LEU A 340 -9.46 -11.56 10.33
C LEU A 340 -10.58 -10.51 10.32
N LYS A 341 -10.21 -9.27 10.58
CA LYS A 341 -11.12 -8.11 10.56
C LYS A 341 -10.79 -7.18 9.40
N SER A 342 -11.81 -6.57 8.83
CA SER A 342 -11.58 -5.49 7.89
C SER A 342 -11.13 -4.23 8.64
N TRP A 343 -10.19 -3.49 8.02
CA TRP A 343 -9.68 -2.24 8.56
C TRP A 343 -9.97 -1.12 7.59
N PRO A 344 -10.41 0.05 8.07
CA PRO A 344 -10.74 1.18 7.20
C PRO A 344 -9.55 1.67 6.36
N ARG A 345 -8.35 1.54 6.90
CA ARG A 345 -7.11 1.99 6.24
C ARG A 345 -6.20 0.81 5.93
N LYS A 346 -5.67 0.77 4.69
CA LYS A 346 -4.68 -0.23 4.26
C LYS A 346 -3.49 -0.31 5.22
N ARG A 347 -3.02 0.83 5.75
CA ARG A 347 -1.91 0.90 6.71
C ARG A 347 -2.18 0.14 8.01
N ASP A 348 -3.41 0.19 8.52
CA ASP A 348 -3.76 -0.50 9.76
C ASP A 348 -3.84 -2.01 9.53
N LEU A 349 -4.30 -2.41 8.34
CA LEU A 349 -4.26 -3.80 7.89
C LEU A 349 -2.82 -4.31 7.78
N ILE A 350 -1.91 -3.57 7.12
CA ILE A 350 -0.49 -3.91 7.01
C ILE A 350 0.11 -4.11 8.41
N LYS A 351 -0.03 -3.13 9.31
CA LYS A 351 0.50 -3.22 10.68
C LYS A 351 -0.03 -4.42 11.44
N LYS A 352 -1.32 -4.71 11.29
CA LYS A 352 -1.97 -5.77 12.07
C LYS A 352 -1.68 -7.16 11.52
N TYR A 353 -1.65 -7.31 10.20
CA TYR A 353 -1.60 -8.62 9.56
C TYR A 353 -0.27 -8.91 8.87
N GLU A 354 0.30 -7.99 8.11
CA GLU A 354 1.57 -8.22 7.45
C GLU A 354 2.73 -8.27 8.46
N VAL A 355 2.79 -7.27 9.34
CA VAL A 355 3.79 -7.24 10.44
C VAL A 355 3.44 -8.24 11.54
N GLY A 356 2.16 -8.44 11.83
CA GLY A 356 1.69 -9.29 12.93
C GLY A 356 1.73 -10.79 12.64
N LEU A 357 1.60 -11.21 11.38
CA LEU A 357 1.56 -12.63 11.01
C LEU A 357 2.83 -13.39 11.38
N PRO A 358 4.05 -12.93 11.01
CA PRO A 358 5.28 -13.60 11.40
C PRO A 358 5.47 -13.67 12.93
N VAL A 359 5.15 -12.58 13.63
CA VAL A 359 5.28 -12.53 15.10
C VAL A 359 4.34 -13.52 15.78
N LEU A 360 3.11 -13.65 15.29
CA LEU A 360 2.14 -14.57 15.86
C LEU A 360 2.52 -16.04 15.62
N LEU A 361 3.10 -16.33 14.46
CA LEU A 361 3.50 -17.69 14.10
C LEU A 361 4.85 -18.09 14.70
N GLN A 362 5.70 -17.15 15.13
CA GLN A 362 6.93 -17.44 15.88
C GLN A 362 6.67 -17.82 17.34
N GLN A 363 5.51 -17.49 17.89
CA GLN A 363 5.12 -17.77 19.28
C GLN A 363 4.38 -19.10 19.45
N SER A 364 4.05 -19.77 18.35
CA SER A 364 3.34 -21.06 18.32
C SER A 364 4.27 -22.22 17.98
#